data_acf7c5251984bf03cf3643bb67b28021
#
_entry.id   acf7c5251984bf03cf3643bb67b28021
#
_cell.length_a   1.000
_cell.length_b   1.000
_cell.length_c   1.000
_cell.angle_alpha   90.00
_cell.angle_beta   90.00
_cell.angle_gamma   90.00
#
_symmetry.space_group_name_H-M   'P 1'
#
loop_
_entity.id
_entity.type
_entity.pdbx_description
1 polymer ?
#
loop_
_entity_poly.entity_id
_entity_poly.type
_entity_poly.pdbx_seq_one_letter_code
_entity_poly.pdbx_strand_id
1 'polypeptide(L)'
;PSVYPAWRPPTNPAFVPLGGRLYVKPSIMRAFLFRDFPMWYLLLAPLAGLLLTFSFAPFSLGWAALLPLTVLCWLWQQPARQRPLLYGWLFALGFFASGLYWVYISLYYYGNAPLPFAILANVLLVLFMSLYGLAVGWLLRRCSAPDGWRRVLLIPPAWVAAELLRAYVLTGFPWLAVGYSALHTPLDGIAPLGGVFVLSLLLMFIASLLARAWLTRSWRVAAAAVVLYAAASASSLFSFVAPTGAPFSVALVQGNVEQSTKFAPGMMERHLQDYIATAIDREESVVVLPETAFTFMEEQLRTDLDQLDRYFKERGQTLVTGIPA
;
A
#
# COMPACT_ATOMS: atom_id res chain seq x y z
N PRO A 1 72.21 1.82 -12.46
CA PRO A 1 71.57 0.66 -11.90
C PRO A 1 70.25 1.07 -11.26
N SER A 2 69.17 0.82 -11.99
CA SER A 2 67.78 1.08 -11.55
C SER A 2 67.31 -0.07 -10.71
N VAL A 3 67.13 0.14 -9.41
CA VAL A 3 66.56 -0.83 -8.50
C VAL A 3 65.04 -0.60 -8.48
N TYR A 4 64.33 -1.24 -9.37
CA TYR A 4 62.88 -1.47 -9.19
C TYR A 4 62.69 -2.74 -8.34
N PRO A 5 61.99 -2.71 -7.23
CA PRO A 5 61.69 -3.93 -6.48
C PRO A 5 60.80 -4.83 -7.35
N ALA A 6 61.19 -6.09 -7.46
CA ALA A 6 60.44 -7.11 -8.20
C ALA A 6 59.04 -7.21 -7.63
N TRP A 7 58.02 -6.99 -8.48
CA TRP A 7 56.61 -7.14 -8.13
C TRP A 7 56.34 -8.58 -7.65
N ARG A 8 55.95 -8.74 -6.41
CA ARG A 8 55.49 -10.03 -5.87
C ARG A 8 53.97 -10.04 -5.95
N PRO A 9 53.36 -11.06 -6.60
CA PRO A 9 51.89 -11.18 -6.59
C PRO A 9 51.36 -11.37 -5.15
N PRO A 10 50.19 -10.82 -4.83
CA PRO A 10 49.62 -10.97 -3.50
C PRO A 10 49.38 -12.46 -3.20
N THR A 11 49.87 -12.93 -2.09
CA THR A 11 49.75 -14.31 -1.57
C THR A 11 48.35 -14.67 -1.06
N ASN A 12 47.35 -13.91 -1.49
CA ASN A 12 45.94 -14.18 -1.10
C ASN A 12 45.39 -15.34 -1.94
N PRO A 13 45.03 -16.49 -1.32
CA PRO A 13 44.55 -17.68 -2.02
C PRO A 13 43.23 -17.49 -2.80
N ALA A 14 42.66 -16.28 -2.73
CA ALA A 14 41.45 -15.91 -3.46
C ALA A 14 41.65 -15.66 -4.96
N PHE A 15 42.88 -15.42 -5.39
CA PHE A 15 43.21 -15.05 -6.78
C PHE A 15 44.05 -16.10 -7.48
N VAL A 16 43.72 -16.39 -8.72
CA VAL A 16 44.52 -17.28 -9.61
C VAL A 16 44.99 -16.45 -10.79
N PRO A 17 46.31 -16.39 -11.06
CA PRO A 17 46.81 -15.72 -12.24
C PRO A 17 46.58 -16.59 -13.48
N LEU A 18 45.82 -16.11 -14.44
CA LEU A 18 45.61 -16.72 -15.74
C LEU A 18 45.90 -15.65 -16.83
N GLY A 19 46.92 -15.86 -17.62
CA GLY A 19 47.24 -15.00 -18.78
C GLY A 19 47.43 -13.50 -18.46
N GLY A 20 48.09 -13.18 -17.34
CA GLY A 20 48.35 -11.79 -16.91
C GLY A 20 47.15 -11.03 -16.31
N ARG A 21 46.00 -11.70 -16.10
CA ARG A 21 44.86 -11.15 -15.42
C ARG A 21 44.57 -11.92 -14.11
N LEU A 22 44.19 -11.21 -13.07
CA LEU A 22 43.79 -11.83 -11.80
C LEU A 22 42.30 -12.24 -11.88
N TYR A 23 42.01 -13.54 -11.80
CA TYR A 23 40.66 -14.07 -11.76
C TYR A 23 40.33 -14.51 -10.34
N VAL A 24 39.13 -14.14 -9.88
CA VAL A 24 38.56 -14.66 -8.63
C VAL A 24 38.07 -16.10 -8.88
N LYS A 25 38.50 -17.06 -8.07
CA LYS A 25 38.03 -18.45 -8.20
C LYS A 25 36.52 -18.50 -8.14
N PRO A 26 35.82 -19.19 -9.07
CA PRO A 26 34.34 -19.30 -9.06
C PRO A 26 33.79 -19.87 -7.76
N SER A 27 34.54 -20.74 -7.07
CA SER A 27 34.21 -21.28 -5.73
C SER A 27 34.21 -20.19 -4.66
N ILE A 28 35.08 -19.18 -4.75
CA ILE A 28 35.15 -18.06 -3.82
C ILE A 28 34.07 -17.05 -4.16
N MET A 29 33.78 -16.82 -5.43
CA MET A 29 32.66 -15.97 -5.87
C MET A 29 31.31 -16.57 -5.44
N ARG A 30 31.14 -17.92 -5.56
CA ARG A 30 29.98 -18.63 -4.99
C ARG A 30 29.95 -18.55 -3.47
N ALA A 31 31.08 -18.74 -2.79
CA ALA A 31 31.15 -18.62 -1.34
C ALA A 31 30.88 -17.20 -0.86
N PHE A 32 31.30 -16.17 -1.60
CA PHE A 32 31.04 -14.76 -1.27
C PHE A 32 29.57 -14.37 -1.53
N LEU A 33 28.93 -14.96 -2.55
CA LEU A 33 27.53 -14.71 -2.89
C LEU A 33 26.57 -15.54 -2.02
N PHE A 34 26.97 -16.72 -1.55
CA PHE A 34 26.08 -17.69 -0.87
C PHE A 34 26.56 -18.17 0.50
N ARG A 35 27.70 -17.64 0.98
CA ARG A 35 28.26 -18.04 2.27
C ARG A 35 27.33 -17.59 3.40
N ASP A 36 26.73 -18.59 4.07
CA ASP A 36 25.93 -18.46 5.30
C ASP A 36 24.63 -17.68 5.19
N PHE A 37 23.97 -17.68 4.02
CA PHE A 37 22.65 -17.12 3.87
C PHE A 37 21.60 -18.23 4.00
N PRO A 38 20.95 -18.42 5.15
CA PRO A 38 19.85 -19.35 5.20
C PRO A 38 18.73 -18.83 4.30
N MET A 39 18.39 -19.62 3.29
CA MET A 39 17.40 -19.28 2.25
C MET A 39 16.04 -18.88 2.82
N TRP A 40 15.74 -19.31 4.06
CA TRP A 40 14.48 -18.98 4.71
C TRP A 40 14.26 -17.45 4.94
N TYR A 41 15.32 -16.65 5.05
CA TYR A 41 15.16 -15.16 5.11
C TYR A 41 14.59 -14.58 3.80
N LEU A 42 14.95 -15.18 2.65
CA LEU A 42 14.40 -14.77 1.36
C LEU A 42 12.92 -15.12 1.23
N LEU A 43 12.50 -16.19 1.87
CA LEU A 43 11.09 -16.59 1.92
C LEU A 43 10.30 -15.82 2.97
N LEU A 44 10.94 -15.45 4.08
CA LEU A 44 10.28 -14.76 5.19
C LEU A 44 9.76 -13.36 4.76
N ALA A 45 10.51 -12.63 3.93
CA ALA A 45 10.09 -11.31 3.49
C ALA A 45 8.80 -11.34 2.64
N PRO A 46 8.70 -12.10 1.54
CA PRO A 46 7.47 -12.14 0.74
C PRO A 46 6.31 -12.80 1.49
N LEU A 47 6.56 -13.79 2.36
CA LEU A 47 5.52 -14.37 3.21
C LEU A 47 4.97 -13.35 4.21
N ALA A 48 5.82 -12.53 4.83
CA ALA A 48 5.36 -11.45 5.68
C ALA A 48 4.55 -10.42 4.88
N GLY A 49 4.99 -10.06 3.67
CA GLY A 49 4.22 -9.19 2.78
C GLY A 49 2.84 -9.76 2.46
N LEU A 50 2.76 -11.03 2.08
CA LEU A 50 1.51 -11.74 1.83
C LEU A 50 0.59 -11.72 3.07
N LEU A 51 1.14 -12.01 4.26
CA LEU A 51 0.39 -12.01 5.51
C LEU A 51 -0.18 -10.64 5.86
N LEU A 52 0.50 -9.55 5.48
CA LEU A 52 0.00 -8.21 5.72
C LEU A 52 -1.33 -7.95 5.00
N THR A 53 -1.58 -8.59 3.86
CA THR A 53 -2.84 -8.42 3.12
C THR A 53 -4.07 -8.84 3.93
N PHE A 54 -3.95 -9.81 4.84
CA PHE A 54 -5.06 -10.21 5.71
C PHE A 54 -5.47 -9.13 6.73
N SER A 55 -4.65 -8.09 6.90
CA SER A 55 -5.01 -6.96 7.76
C SER A 55 -5.95 -5.95 7.10
N PHE A 56 -6.22 -6.11 5.81
CA PHE A 56 -7.13 -5.27 5.03
C PHE A 56 -8.48 -5.97 4.82
N ALA A 57 -9.48 -5.20 4.38
CA ALA A 57 -10.74 -5.76 3.93
C ALA A 57 -10.53 -6.76 2.78
N PRO A 58 -11.31 -7.85 2.69
CA PRO A 58 -12.47 -8.18 3.54
C PRO A 58 -12.11 -8.88 4.87
N PHE A 59 -10.85 -9.26 5.10
CA PHE A 59 -10.45 -10.02 6.28
C PHE A 59 -10.41 -9.15 7.54
N SER A 60 -9.96 -7.89 7.43
CA SER A 60 -9.97 -6.86 8.48
C SER A 60 -9.29 -7.29 9.80
N LEU A 61 -8.23 -8.11 9.72
CA LEU A 61 -7.42 -8.52 10.86
C LEU A 61 -6.39 -7.41 11.21
N GLY A 62 -6.84 -6.18 11.43
CA GLY A 62 -5.98 -5.00 11.59
C GLY A 62 -4.92 -5.13 12.68
N TRP A 63 -5.27 -5.78 13.81
CA TRP A 63 -4.34 -6.07 14.90
C TRP A 63 -3.15 -6.96 14.47
N ALA A 64 -3.35 -7.80 13.45
CA ALA A 64 -2.32 -8.70 12.96
C ALA A 64 -1.27 -7.99 12.08
N ALA A 65 -1.52 -6.74 11.62
CA ALA A 65 -0.60 -5.99 10.79
C ALA A 65 0.78 -5.79 11.44
N LEU A 66 0.81 -5.63 12.75
CA LEU A 66 2.07 -5.42 13.49
C LEU A 66 3.06 -6.59 13.35
N LEU A 67 2.58 -7.82 13.19
CA LEU A 67 3.46 -8.98 13.05
C LEU A 67 4.30 -8.93 11.75
N PRO A 68 3.71 -8.89 10.54
CA PRO A 68 4.48 -8.82 9.30
C PRO A 68 5.31 -7.53 9.18
N LEU A 69 4.82 -6.39 9.68
CA LEU A 69 5.59 -5.15 9.70
C LEU A 69 6.81 -5.26 10.64
N THR A 70 6.65 -5.89 11.80
CA THR A 70 7.76 -6.16 12.72
C THR A 70 8.80 -7.08 12.08
N VAL A 71 8.38 -8.10 11.34
CA VAL A 71 9.29 -8.99 10.58
C VAL A 71 10.09 -8.18 9.56
N LEU A 72 9.45 -7.31 8.78
CA LEU A 72 10.14 -6.45 7.82
C LEU A 72 11.15 -5.53 8.51
N CYS A 73 10.73 -4.83 9.57
CA CYS A 73 11.59 -3.95 10.34
C CYS A 73 12.77 -4.71 10.97
N TRP A 74 12.54 -5.93 11.42
CA TRP A 74 13.57 -6.81 11.96
C TRP A 74 14.58 -7.21 10.88
N LEU A 75 14.14 -7.60 9.67
CA LEU A 75 15.02 -7.88 8.53
C LEU A 75 15.88 -6.67 8.17
N TRP A 76 15.33 -5.48 8.20
CA TRP A 76 16.05 -4.24 7.92
C TRP A 76 17.05 -3.85 9.01
N GLN A 77 16.82 -4.25 10.26
CA GLN A 77 17.69 -3.92 11.41
C GLN A 77 18.77 -4.98 11.69
N GLN A 78 18.84 -6.07 10.91
CA GLN A 78 19.84 -7.13 11.08
C GLN A 78 21.25 -6.64 10.72
N PRO A 79 22.23 -6.62 11.66
CA PRO A 79 23.58 -6.13 11.37
C PRO A 79 24.38 -7.06 10.46
N ALA A 80 24.19 -8.38 10.62
CA ALA A 80 24.99 -9.39 9.92
C ALA A 80 24.55 -9.65 8.48
N ARG A 81 23.39 -9.16 8.04
CA ARG A 81 22.73 -9.60 6.79
C ARG A 81 22.13 -8.44 6.01
N GLN A 82 22.98 -7.53 5.56
CA GLN A 82 22.58 -6.26 4.97
C GLN A 82 22.15 -6.36 3.52
N ARG A 83 20.92 -6.80 3.27
CA ARG A 83 20.27 -6.71 1.96
C ARG A 83 18.95 -5.92 2.03
N PRO A 84 18.94 -4.68 2.55
CA PRO A 84 17.71 -3.95 2.80
C PRO A 84 16.89 -3.70 1.53
N LEU A 85 17.54 -3.52 0.36
CA LEU A 85 16.87 -3.39 -0.93
C LEU A 85 16.07 -4.67 -1.25
N LEU A 86 16.73 -5.82 -1.14
CA LEU A 86 16.12 -7.12 -1.47
C LEU A 86 14.97 -7.45 -0.52
N TYR A 87 15.12 -7.21 0.79
CA TYR A 87 14.04 -7.44 1.76
C TYR A 87 12.84 -6.54 1.50
N GLY A 88 13.07 -5.24 1.25
CA GLY A 88 12.00 -4.31 0.91
C GLY A 88 11.27 -4.70 -0.37
N TRP A 89 12.02 -5.07 -1.41
CA TRP A 89 11.45 -5.51 -2.68
C TRP A 89 10.64 -6.81 -2.56
N LEU A 90 11.21 -7.84 -1.91
CA LEU A 90 10.53 -9.13 -1.73
C LEU A 90 9.28 -9.01 -0.85
N PHE A 91 9.34 -8.22 0.23
CA PHE A 91 8.18 -7.95 1.06
C PHE A 91 7.08 -7.27 0.25
N ALA A 92 7.42 -6.20 -0.47
CA ALA A 92 6.47 -5.48 -1.31
C ALA A 92 5.92 -6.37 -2.44
N LEU A 93 6.75 -7.25 -3.02
CA LEU A 93 6.32 -8.23 -4.01
C LEU A 93 5.23 -9.16 -3.45
N GLY A 94 5.46 -9.74 -2.27
CA GLY A 94 4.46 -10.59 -1.61
C GLY A 94 3.18 -9.82 -1.27
N PHE A 95 3.32 -8.61 -0.75
CA PHE A 95 2.21 -7.74 -0.37
C PHE A 95 1.36 -7.32 -1.56
N PHE A 96 1.97 -6.80 -2.63
CA PHE A 96 1.23 -6.35 -3.81
C PHE A 96 0.74 -7.52 -4.67
N ALA A 97 1.46 -8.64 -4.74
CA ALA A 97 0.97 -9.81 -5.46
C ALA A 97 -0.33 -10.36 -4.85
N SER A 98 -0.42 -10.40 -3.52
CA SER A 98 -1.64 -10.85 -2.82
C SER A 98 -2.72 -9.79 -2.73
N GLY A 99 -2.36 -8.51 -2.62
CA GLY A 99 -3.33 -7.42 -2.43
C GLY A 99 -3.88 -6.85 -3.74
N LEU A 100 -3.22 -7.02 -4.88
CA LEU A 100 -3.62 -6.48 -6.17
C LEU A 100 -4.06 -7.55 -7.18
N TYR A 101 -4.22 -8.81 -6.77
CA TYR A 101 -4.62 -9.89 -7.69
C TYR A 101 -5.94 -9.60 -8.42
N TRP A 102 -6.84 -8.84 -7.79
CA TRP A 102 -8.14 -8.50 -8.36
C TRP A 102 -8.05 -7.65 -9.64
N VAL A 103 -6.92 -6.99 -9.89
CA VAL A 103 -6.73 -6.14 -11.07
C VAL A 103 -6.81 -6.96 -12.36
N TYR A 104 -6.24 -8.18 -12.38
CA TYR A 104 -6.39 -9.03 -13.58
C TYR A 104 -7.84 -9.45 -13.80
N ILE A 105 -8.62 -9.65 -12.73
CA ILE A 105 -10.05 -9.96 -12.79
C ILE A 105 -10.80 -8.81 -13.45
N SER A 106 -10.52 -7.57 -12.99
CA SER A 106 -11.10 -6.36 -13.55
C SER A 106 -10.80 -6.21 -15.04
N LEU A 107 -9.56 -6.41 -15.45
CA LEU A 107 -9.14 -6.32 -16.85
C LEU A 107 -9.76 -7.41 -17.73
N TYR A 108 -9.80 -8.64 -17.24
CA TYR A 108 -10.29 -9.79 -18.00
C TYR A 108 -11.81 -9.81 -18.10
N TYR A 109 -12.53 -9.76 -16.97
CA TYR A 109 -13.98 -9.91 -16.96
C TYR A 109 -14.74 -8.64 -17.36
N TYR A 110 -14.23 -7.47 -17.00
CA TYR A 110 -14.93 -6.19 -17.23
C TYR A 110 -14.29 -5.34 -18.32
N GLY A 111 -12.97 -5.45 -18.52
CA GLY A 111 -12.24 -4.77 -19.57
C GLY A 111 -12.17 -5.55 -20.89
N ASN A 112 -12.74 -6.76 -20.95
CA ASN A 112 -12.68 -7.66 -22.13
C ASN A 112 -11.25 -7.90 -22.66
N ALA A 113 -10.23 -7.74 -21.82
CA ALA A 113 -8.85 -7.97 -22.20
C ALA A 113 -8.56 -9.48 -22.31
N PRO A 114 -7.77 -9.94 -23.29
CA PRO A 114 -7.32 -11.33 -23.34
C PRO A 114 -6.63 -11.74 -22.03
N LEU A 115 -6.93 -12.94 -21.51
CA LEU A 115 -6.40 -13.42 -20.23
C LEU A 115 -4.86 -13.29 -20.09
N PRO A 116 -4.03 -13.65 -21.09
CA PRO A 116 -2.57 -13.50 -20.98
C PRO A 116 -2.15 -12.03 -20.82
N PHE A 117 -2.84 -11.10 -21.49
CA PHE A 117 -2.60 -9.66 -21.35
C PHE A 117 -3.00 -9.15 -19.97
N ALA A 118 -4.18 -9.54 -19.47
CA ALA A 118 -4.64 -9.15 -18.14
C ALA A 118 -3.68 -9.63 -17.02
N ILE A 119 -3.18 -10.87 -17.13
CA ILE A 119 -2.19 -11.41 -16.19
C ILE A 119 -0.86 -10.64 -16.31
N LEU A 120 -0.36 -10.43 -17.54
CA LEU A 120 0.89 -9.69 -17.77
C LEU A 120 0.81 -8.27 -17.21
N ALA A 121 -0.27 -7.56 -17.48
CA ALA A 121 -0.49 -6.20 -16.97
C ALA A 121 -0.48 -6.17 -15.43
N ASN A 122 -1.16 -7.13 -14.79
CA ASN A 122 -1.16 -7.24 -13.33
C ASN A 122 0.24 -7.56 -12.77
N VAL A 123 0.97 -8.47 -13.37
CA VAL A 123 2.36 -8.80 -12.98
C VAL A 123 3.25 -7.57 -13.10
N LEU A 124 3.16 -6.83 -14.20
CA LEU A 124 3.94 -5.59 -14.38
C LEU A 124 3.58 -4.53 -13.33
N LEU A 125 2.29 -4.39 -13.00
CA LEU A 125 1.83 -3.50 -11.93
C LEU A 125 2.43 -3.91 -10.58
N VAL A 126 2.38 -5.18 -10.22
CA VAL A 126 2.95 -5.71 -8.97
C VAL A 126 4.46 -5.46 -8.91
N LEU A 127 5.18 -5.72 -10.00
CA LEU A 127 6.62 -5.47 -10.08
C LEU A 127 6.92 -3.97 -9.91
N PHE A 128 6.18 -3.10 -10.59
CA PHE A 128 6.31 -1.65 -10.49
C PHE A 128 6.06 -1.17 -9.05
N MET A 129 4.95 -1.60 -8.43
CA MET A 129 4.62 -1.25 -7.05
C MET A 129 5.69 -1.74 -6.05
N SER A 130 6.32 -2.87 -6.34
CA SER A 130 7.38 -3.42 -5.49
C SER A 130 8.66 -2.56 -5.48
N LEU A 131 8.86 -1.70 -6.48
CA LEU A 131 9.99 -0.77 -6.53
C LEU A 131 9.97 0.24 -5.37
N TYR A 132 8.80 0.57 -4.83
CA TYR A 132 8.71 1.45 -3.66
C TYR A 132 9.34 0.81 -2.41
N GLY A 133 9.14 -0.49 -2.19
CA GLY A 133 9.82 -1.23 -1.13
C GLY A 133 11.34 -1.31 -1.34
N LEU A 134 11.78 -1.48 -2.60
CA LEU A 134 13.19 -1.42 -2.95
C LEU A 134 13.78 -0.04 -2.66
N ALA A 135 13.06 1.05 -2.99
CA ALA A 135 13.48 2.43 -2.76
C ALA A 135 13.65 2.73 -1.26
N VAL A 136 12.72 2.26 -0.40
CA VAL A 136 12.88 2.34 1.06
C VAL A 136 14.15 1.63 1.50
N GLY A 137 14.36 0.39 1.05
CA GLY A 137 15.57 -0.36 1.36
C GLY A 137 16.86 0.34 0.90
N TRP A 138 16.84 0.99 -0.26
CA TRP A 138 17.94 1.80 -0.77
C TRP A 138 18.23 2.99 0.14
N LEU A 139 17.20 3.75 0.53
CA LEU A 139 17.33 4.89 1.43
C LEU A 139 17.92 4.48 2.79
N LEU A 140 17.42 3.38 3.36
CA LEU A 140 17.93 2.83 4.61
C LEU A 140 19.41 2.44 4.50
N ARG A 141 19.83 1.87 3.37
CA ARG A 141 21.23 1.51 3.13
C ARG A 141 22.13 2.74 3.05
N ARG A 142 21.64 3.83 2.47
CA ARG A 142 22.42 5.06 2.25
C ARG A 142 22.52 5.93 3.52
N CYS A 143 21.45 5.98 4.32
CA CYS A 143 21.28 7.00 5.35
C CYS A 143 21.48 6.48 6.80
N SER A 144 21.58 5.17 7.01
CA SER A 144 21.68 4.63 8.37
C SER A 144 22.45 3.32 8.46
N ALA A 145 23.18 3.13 9.58
CA ALA A 145 23.73 1.85 9.96
C ALA A 145 22.59 0.89 10.43
N PRO A 146 22.71 -0.43 10.20
CA PRO A 146 21.63 -1.38 10.47
C PRO A 146 21.27 -1.54 11.95
N ASP A 147 22.26 -1.44 12.82
CA ASP A 147 22.16 -1.65 14.27
C ASP A 147 21.91 -0.38 15.08
N GLY A 148 21.85 0.77 14.39
CA GLY A 148 21.71 2.07 15.03
C GLY A 148 20.26 2.51 15.25
N TRP A 149 20.04 3.37 16.28
CA TRP A 149 18.76 4.05 16.49
C TRP A 149 18.33 4.92 15.30
N ARG A 150 19.30 5.44 14.54
CA ARG A 150 19.00 6.18 13.29
C ARG A 150 18.18 5.33 12.30
N ARG A 151 18.44 4.01 12.22
CA ARG A 151 17.65 3.10 11.39
C ARG A 151 16.23 2.93 11.91
N VAL A 152 16.07 2.73 13.23
CA VAL A 152 14.76 2.62 13.89
C VAL A 152 13.89 3.84 13.59
N LEU A 153 14.48 5.04 13.69
CA LEU A 153 13.79 6.32 13.47
C LEU A 153 13.56 6.63 11.98
N LEU A 154 14.41 6.10 11.08
CA LEU A 154 14.30 6.37 9.64
C LEU A 154 13.28 5.47 8.93
N ILE A 155 13.07 4.22 9.40
CA ILE A 155 12.15 3.27 8.77
C ILE A 155 10.74 3.85 8.61
N PRO A 156 10.08 4.41 9.65
CA PRO A 156 8.72 4.91 9.53
C PRO A 156 8.55 6.03 8.50
N PRO A 157 9.30 7.15 8.56
CA PRO A 157 9.15 8.22 7.59
C PRO A 157 9.58 7.81 6.17
N ALA A 158 10.56 6.91 6.01
CA ALA A 158 10.94 6.40 4.70
C ALA A 158 9.82 5.57 4.06
N TRP A 159 9.11 4.77 4.85
CA TRP A 159 7.94 4.03 4.38
C TRP A 159 6.81 4.97 3.97
N VAL A 160 6.46 5.92 4.83
CA VAL A 160 5.40 6.90 4.53
C VAL A 160 5.75 7.77 3.33
N ALA A 161 7.01 8.17 3.17
CA ALA A 161 7.45 8.88 1.96
C ALA A 161 7.24 8.03 0.68
N ALA A 162 7.49 6.73 0.73
CA ALA A 162 7.22 5.83 -0.38
C ALA A 162 5.70 5.68 -0.65
N GLU A 163 4.85 5.64 0.39
CA GLU A 163 3.39 5.64 0.23
C GLU A 163 2.88 6.95 -0.37
N LEU A 164 3.40 8.09 0.08
CA LEU A 164 3.09 9.40 -0.49
C LEU A 164 3.51 9.49 -1.95
N LEU A 165 4.74 9.10 -2.29
CA LEU A 165 5.19 9.07 -3.68
C LEU A 165 4.27 8.20 -4.55
N ARG A 166 3.88 7.02 -4.04
CA ARG A 166 2.96 6.11 -4.72
C ARG A 166 1.56 6.70 -4.91
N ALA A 167 1.12 7.55 -3.99
CA ALA A 167 -0.19 8.20 -4.06
C ALA A 167 -0.26 9.30 -5.13
N TYR A 168 0.88 9.82 -5.62
CA TYR A 168 0.90 10.93 -6.57
C TYR A 168 1.63 10.65 -7.89
N VAL A 169 2.65 9.77 -7.88
CA VAL A 169 3.45 9.48 -9.09
C VAL A 169 2.60 8.72 -10.11
N LEU A 170 2.65 9.14 -11.38
CA LEU A 170 1.91 8.56 -12.51
C LEU A 170 0.40 8.51 -12.25
N THR A 171 -0.19 9.65 -11.90
CA THR A 171 -1.61 9.83 -11.49
C THR A 171 -1.94 9.25 -10.10
N GLY A 172 -1.04 8.48 -9.52
CA GLY A 172 -1.17 7.90 -8.18
C GLY A 172 -1.89 6.55 -8.13
N PHE A 173 -1.43 5.71 -7.22
CA PHE A 173 -2.07 4.44 -6.89
C PHE A 173 -2.03 4.21 -5.36
N PRO A 174 -2.93 4.83 -4.59
CA PRO A 174 -2.89 4.84 -3.12
C PRO A 174 -3.38 3.54 -2.45
N TRP A 175 -3.75 2.51 -3.22
CA TRP A 175 -4.23 1.25 -2.67
C TRP A 175 -3.22 0.61 -1.71
N LEU A 176 -3.72 -0.04 -0.66
CA LEU A 176 -2.89 -0.77 0.31
C LEU A 176 -1.88 0.13 1.06
N ALA A 177 -2.22 1.40 1.35
CA ALA A 177 -1.46 2.13 2.35
C ALA A 177 -1.63 1.45 3.72
N VAL A 178 -0.52 1.22 4.42
CA VAL A 178 -0.49 0.41 5.64
C VAL A 178 -1.45 0.94 6.71
N GLY A 179 -1.64 2.25 6.77
CA GLY A 179 -2.56 2.88 7.72
C GLY A 179 -4.02 2.42 7.59
N TYR A 180 -4.46 1.97 6.42
CA TYR A 180 -5.81 1.41 6.28
C TYR A 180 -6.02 0.11 7.07
N SER A 181 -4.95 -0.62 7.39
CA SER A 181 -5.05 -1.79 8.27
C SER A 181 -5.40 -1.44 9.72
N ALA A 182 -5.25 -0.17 10.12
CA ALA A 182 -5.62 0.30 11.45
C ALA A 182 -7.11 0.65 11.60
N LEU A 183 -7.88 0.70 10.51
CA LEU A 183 -9.32 0.94 10.57
C LEU A 183 -10.02 -0.14 11.39
N HIS A 184 -11.01 0.28 12.18
CA HIS A 184 -11.72 -0.57 13.15
C HIS A 184 -10.82 -1.16 14.25
N THR A 185 -9.66 -0.54 14.48
CA THR A 185 -8.82 -0.80 15.66
C THR A 185 -8.81 0.46 16.55
N PRO A 186 -8.40 0.36 17.82
CA PRO A 186 -8.31 1.56 18.69
C PRO A 186 -7.36 2.66 18.18
N LEU A 187 -6.55 2.38 17.15
CA LEU A 187 -5.65 3.36 16.53
C LEU A 187 -6.36 4.32 15.56
N ASP A 188 -7.55 3.99 15.09
CA ASP A 188 -8.30 4.82 14.13
C ASP A 188 -8.65 6.20 14.70
N GLY A 189 -8.76 6.34 16.03
CA GLY A 189 -8.97 7.61 16.71
C GLY A 189 -7.93 8.68 16.42
N ILE A 190 -6.72 8.32 15.93
CA ILE A 190 -5.69 9.28 15.54
C ILE A 190 -5.82 9.75 14.08
N ALA A 191 -6.66 9.11 13.28
CA ALA A 191 -6.87 9.43 11.86
C ALA A 191 -7.23 10.90 11.60
N PRO A 192 -8.04 11.59 12.43
CA PRO A 192 -8.37 13.01 12.21
C PRO A 192 -7.15 13.94 12.22
N LEU A 193 -6.02 13.54 12.82
CA LEU A 193 -4.80 14.37 12.91
C LEU A 193 -3.97 14.40 11.62
N GLY A 194 -4.06 13.38 10.76
CA GLY A 194 -3.26 13.36 9.53
C GLY A 194 -3.57 12.18 8.62
N GLY A 195 -4.76 11.61 8.75
CA GLY A 195 -5.28 10.57 7.85
C GLY A 195 -4.49 9.27 7.91
N VAL A 196 -4.59 8.52 6.81
CA VAL A 196 -3.97 7.19 6.65
C VAL A 196 -2.44 7.21 6.81
N PHE A 197 -1.79 8.29 6.44
CA PHE A 197 -0.32 8.38 6.50
C PHE A 197 0.21 8.50 7.92
N VAL A 198 -0.53 9.16 8.83
CA VAL A 198 -0.17 9.18 10.25
C VAL A 198 -0.36 7.80 10.87
N LEU A 199 -1.40 7.07 10.48
CA LEU A 199 -1.59 5.68 10.91
C LEU A 199 -0.47 4.77 10.38
N SER A 200 -0.07 4.91 9.11
CA SER A 200 1.09 4.20 8.55
C SER A 200 2.37 4.51 9.32
N LEU A 201 2.61 5.80 9.62
CA LEU A 201 3.78 6.24 10.39
C LEU A 201 3.82 5.58 11.76
N LEU A 202 2.70 5.59 12.47
CA LEU A 202 2.54 5.03 13.80
C LEU A 202 2.76 3.52 13.81
N LEU A 203 2.09 2.78 12.91
CA LEU A 203 2.25 1.33 12.80
C LEU A 203 3.69 0.94 12.51
N MET A 204 4.34 1.62 11.56
CA MET A 204 5.75 1.39 11.23
C MET A 204 6.67 1.75 12.38
N PHE A 205 6.33 2.78 13.18
CA PHE A 205 7.12 3.16 14.36
C PHE A 205 7.05 2.09 15.44
N ILE A 206 5.85 1.63 15.77
CA ILE A 206 5.61 0.54 16.73
C ILE A 206 6.32 -0.73 16.26
N ALA A 207 6.16 -1.12 15.00
CA ALA A 207 6.82 -2.29 14.42
C ALA A 207 8.35 -2.18 14.47
N SER A 208 8.89 -0.99 14.21
CA SER A 208 10.35 -0.74 14.26
C SER A 208 10.90 -0.84 15.68
N LEU A 209 10.15 -0.36 16.70
CA LEU A 209 10.50 -0.52 18.10
C LEU A 209 10.41 -1.98 18.54
N LEU A 210 9.36 -2.71 18.18
CA LEU A 210 9.21 -4.13 18.48
C LEU A 210 10.35 -4.96 17.87
N ALA A 211 10.72 -4.68 16.62
CA ALA A 211 11.87 -5.30 15.97
C ALA A 211 13.17 -5.03 16.71
N ARG A 212 13.37 -3.78 17.17
CA ARG A 212 14.55 -3.40 17.97
C ARG A 212 14.56 -4.09 19.32
N ALA A 213 13.41 -4.14 20.00
CA ALA A 213 13.26 -4.84 21.27
C ALA A 213 13.66 -6.31 21.16
N TRP A 214 13.20 -6.97 20.08
CA TRP A 214 13.53 -8.36 19.77
C TRP A 214 15.03 -8.57 19.58
N LEU A 215 15.67 -7.72 18.76
CA LEU A 215 17.10 -7.79 18.46
C LEU A 215 17.99 -7.56 19.68
N THR A 216 17.61 -6.58 20.53
CA THR A 216 18.40 -6.20 21.69
C THR A 216 17.98 -6.90 22.97
N ARG A 217 16.92 -7.72 22.92
CA ARG A 217 16.27 -8.35 24.09
C ARG A 217 15.93 -7.34 25.19
N SER A 218 15.59 -6.11 24.81
CA SER A 218 15.31 -5.01 25.72
C SER A 218 13.82 -4.89 26.00
N TRP A 219 13.42 -5.26 27.21
CA TRP A 219 12.04 -5.06 27.66
C TRP A 219 11.63 -3.58 27.71
N ARG A 220 12.59 -2.65 27.95
CA ARG A 220 12.32 -1.21 27.96
C ARG A 220 11.87 -0.70 26.60
N VAL A 221 12.48 -1.19 25.52
CA VAL A 221 12.10 -0.83 24.15
C VAL A 221 10.75 -1.45 23.80
N ALA A 222 10.49 -2.69 24.24
CA ALA A 222 9.17 -3.31 24.08
C ALA A 222 8.09 -2.51 24.84
N ALA A 223 8.36 -2.10 26.08
CA ALA A 223 7.46 -1.26 26.87
C ALA A 223 7.19 0.08 26.18
N ALA A 224 8.21 0.72 25.57
CA ALA A 224 8.02 1.95 24.80
C ALA A 224 7.07 1.75 23.60
N ALA A 225 7.17 0.61 22.89
CA ALA A 225 6.24 0.30 21.81
C ALA A 225 4.80 0.10 22.33
N VAL A 226 4.63 -0.59 23.45
CA VAL A 226 3.32 -0.79 24.11
C VAL A 226 2.72 0.54 24.59
N VAL A 227 3.54 1.39 25.24
CA VAL A 227 3.10 2.71 25.70
C VAL A 227 2.70 3.58 24.52
N LEU A 228 3.46 3.56 23.43
CA LEU A 228 3.11 4.30 22.21
C LEU A 228 1.78 3.80 21.61
N TYR A 229 1.59 2.49 21.52
CA TYR A 229 0.33 1.90 21.06
C TYR A 229 -0.83 2.32 21.98
N ALA A 230 -0.68 2.19 23.29
CA ALA A 230 -1.71 2.56 24.26
C ALA A 230 -2.05 4.06 24.22
N ALA A 231 -1.03 4.92 24.14
CA ALA A 231 -1.23 6.37 24.05
C ALA A 231 -1.95 6.76 22.76
N ALA A 232 -1.59 6.12 21.64
CA ALA A 232 -2.27 6.33 20.37
C ALA A 232 -3.73 5.81 20.41
N SER A 233 -3.96 4.64 21.02
CA SER A 233 -5.31 4.10 21.21
C SER A 233 -6.17 4.97 22.12
N ALA A 234 -5.59 5.64 23.11
CA ALA A 234 -6.31 6.57 23.98
C ALA A 234 -6.84 7.80 23.21
N SER A 235 -6.35 8.08 21.99
CA SER A 235 -6.87 9.15 21.15
C SER A 235 -8.33 8.93 20.76
N SER A 236 -8.80 7.68 20.71
CA SER A 236 -10.20 7.35 20.45
C SER A 236 -11.17 7.84 21.54
N LEU A 237 -10.64 8.21 22.71
CA LEU A 237 -11.42 8.80 23.81
C LEU A 237 -11.69 10.30 23.60
N PHE A 238 -11.03 10.92 22.62
CA PHE A 238 -11.15 12.35 22.33
C PHE A 238 -11.80 12.57 20.95
N SER A 239 -12.69 13.55 20.89
CA SER A 239 -13.23 14.00 19.59
C SER A 239 -12.41 15.18 19.10
N PHE A 240 -11.63 14.99 18.00
CA PHE A 240 -10.84 16.04 17.38
C PHE A 240 -11.66 16.92 16.42
N VAL A 241 -12.89 16.51 16.11
CA VAL A 241 -13.81 17.20 15.21
C VAL A 241 -15.18 17.33 15.88
N ALA A 242 -15.78 18.48 15.76
CA ALA A 242 -17.15 18.72 16.17
C ALA A 242 -18.02 19.05 14.94
N PRO A 243 -19.24 18.52 14.86
CA PRO A 243 -20.18 18.90 13.80
C PRO A 243 -20.45 20.41 13.87
N THR A 244 -20.44 21.08 12.71
CA THR A 244 -20.81 22.49 12.59
C THR A 244 -22.03 22.63 11.71
N GLY A 245 -22.98 23.49 12.12
CA GLY A 245 -24.24 23.71 11.39
C GLY A 245 -25.38 22.78 11.80
N ALA A 246 -26.53 23.01 11.18
CA ALA A 246 -27.70 22.18 11.39
C ALA A 246 -27.56 20.84 10.64
N PRO A 247 -28.03 19.72 11.22
CA PRO A 247 -28.08 18.46 10.49
C PRO A 247 -29.06 18.55 9.31
N PHE A 248 -28.70 17.90 8.21
CA PHE A 248 -29.55 17.76 7.03
C PHE A 248 -29.73 16.29 6.67
N SER A 249 -30.85 15.96 6.04
CA SER A 249 -31.16 14.59 5.63
C SER A 249 -30.50 14.24 4.30
N VAL A 250 -29.98 13.00 4.20
CA VAL A 250 -29.34 12.48 2.99
C VAL A 250 -29.92 11.13 2.64
N ALA A 251 -30.37 10.93 1.41
CA ALA A 251 -30.70 9.64 0.85
C ALA A 251 -29.52 9.12 0.02
N LEU A 252 -28.95 7.98 0.40
CA LEU A 252 -27.95 7.26 -0.38
C LEU A 252 -28.64 6.14 -1.17
N VAL A 253 -28.74 6.29 -2.49
CA VAL A 253 -29.41 5.32 -3.35
C VAL A 253 -28.41 4.27 -3.81
N GLN A 254 -28.68 3.00 -3.47
CA GLN A 254 -27.90 1.86 -3.92
C GLN A 254 -28.70 1.05 -4.94
N GLY A 255 -28.38 1.19 -6.24
CA GLY A 255 -29.07 0.48 -7.31
C GLY A 255 -28.73 -1.00 -7.42
N ASN A 256 -27.61 -1.42 -6.84
CA ASN A 256 -27.10 -2.80 -6.87
C ASN A 256 -27.08 -3.44 -8.27
N VAL A 257 -26.79 -2.60 -9.28
CA VAL A 257 -26.74 -3.01 -10.68
C VAL A 257 -25.53 -3.90 -10.93
N GLU A 258 -25.76 -5.06 -11.54
CA GLU A 258 -24.68 -5.97 -11.90
C GLU A 258 -23.79 -5.35 -12.97
N GLN A 259 -22.48 -5.33 -12.76
CA GLN A 259 -21.52 -4.67 -13.66
C GLN A 259 -21.57 -5.22 -15.09
N SER A 260 -21.87 -6.50 -15.27
CA SER A 260 -22.01 -7.17 -16.58
C SER A 260 -23.19 -6.63 -17.41
N THR A 261 -24.25 -6.14 -16.75
CA THR A 261 -25.46 -5.62 -17.40
C THR A 261 -25.51 -4.11 -17.46
N LYS A 262 -24.64 -3.42 -16.73
CA LYS A 262 -24.67 -1.96 -16.58
C LYS A 262 -24.68 -1.20 -17.92
N PHE A 263 -23.91 -1.69 -18.90
CA PHE A 263 -23.79 -1.10 -20.24
C PHE A 263 -24.46 -1.94 -21.34
N ALA A 264 -25.28 -2.94 -20.97
CA ALA A 264 -25.95 -3.78 -21.95
C ALA A 264 -27.07 -2.99 -22.69
N PRO A 265 -27.23 -3.17 -24.02
CA PRO A 265 -28.29 -2.54 -24.78
C PRO A 265 -29.68 -2.83 -24.18
N GLY A 266 -30.49 -1.79 -24.04
CA GLY A 266 -31.83 -1.85 -23.41
C GLY A 266 -31.86 -1.88 -21.90
N MET A 267 -30.75 -2.19 -21.24
CA MET A 267 -30.64 -2.12 -19.75
C MET A 267 -30.24 -0.72 -19.29
N MET A 268 -29.45 -0.01 -20.09
CA MET A 268 -29.02 1.37 -19.77
C MET A 268 -30.21 2.31 -19.54
N GLU A 269 -31.18 2.28 -20.47
CA GLU A 269 -32.41 3.08 -20.36
C GLU A 269 -33.22 2.70 -19.12
N ARG A 270 -33.36 1.38 -18.87
CA ARG A 270 -34.08 0.88 -17.70
C ARG A 270 -33.41 1.34 -16.40
N HIS A 271 -32.09 1.21 -16.29
CA HIS A 271 -31.35 1.66 -15.11
C HIS A 271 -31.49 3.17 -14.90
N LEU A 272 -31.43 3.95 -15.99
CA LEU A 272 -31.65 5.40 -15.94
C LEU A 272 -33.03 5.72 -15.32
N GLN A 273 -34.09 5.08 -15.85
CA GLN A 273 -35.45 5.29 -15.38
C GLN A 273 -35.62 4.85 -13.91
N ASP A 274 -35.06 3.71 -13.52
CA ASP A 274 -35.12 3.21 -12.14
C ASP A 274 -34.41 4.17 -11.17
N TYR A 275 -33.24 4.72 -11.54
CA TYR A 275 -32.54 5.71 -10.73
C TYR A 275 -33.30 7.03 -10.63
N ILE A 276 -33.85 7.52 -11.74
CA ILE A 276 -34.66 8.77 -11.75
C ILE A 276 -35.92 8.57 -10.89
N ALA A 277 -36.64 7.47 -11.07
CA ALA A 277 -37.83 7.19 -10.29
C ALA A 277 -37.53 7.10 -8.80
N THR A 278 -36.46 6.40 -8.44
CA THR A 278 -36.02 6.27 -7.05
C THR A 278 -35.60 7.64 -6.46
N ALA A 279 -34.91 8.48 -7.24
CA ALA A 279 -34.44 9.78 -6.77
C ALA A 279 -35.62 10.74 -6.55
N ILE A 280 -36.60 10.74 -7.45
CA ILE A 280 -37.81 11.61 -7.36
C ILE A 280 -38.68 11.26 -6.15
N ASP A 281 -38.71 9.98 -5.76
CA ASP A 281 -39.48 9.49 -4.60
C ASP A 281 -38.85 9.84 -3.23
N ARG A 282 -37.72 10.56 -3.23
CA ARG A 282 -37.02 10.94 -2.00
C ARG A 282 -37.44 12.32 -1.51
N GLU A 283 -37.56 12.46 -0.18
CA GLU A 283 -37.91 13.71 0.49
C GLU A 283 -36.70 14.38 1.18
N GLU A 284 -35.56 13.67 1.22
CA GLU A 284 -34.34 14.13 1.87
C GLU A 284 -33.74 15.37 1.16
N SER A 285 -33.06 16.22 1.92
CA SER A 285 -32.46 17.45 1.39
C SER A 285 -31.40 17.20 0.33
N VAL A 286 -30.69 16.09 0.42
CA VAL A 286 -29.66 15.66 -0.55
C VAL A 286 -29.93 14.22 -0.95
N VAL A 287 -30.01 13.97 -2.25
CA VAL A 287 -30.13 12.63 -2.84
C VAL A 287 -28.86 12.31 -3.60
N VAL A 288 -28.21 11.22 -3.24
CA VAL A 288 -26.92 10.79 -3.84
C VAL A 288 -27.10 9.47 -4.55
N LEU A 289 -26.85 9.47 -5.84
CA LEU A 289 -26.78 8.28 -6.70
C LEU A 289 -25.32 7.78 -6.80
N PRO A 290 -25.11 6.51 -7.15
CA PRO A 290 -23.77 5.96 -7.27
C PRO A 290 -22.98 6.55 -8.45
N GLU A 291 -21.65 6.28 -8.45
CA GLU A 291 -20.79 6.63 -9.58
C GLU A 291 -21.31 6.00 -10.88
N THR A 292 -21.39 6.81 -11.93
CA THR A 292 -21.92 6.41 -13.23
C THR A 292 -23.31 5.76 -13.10
N ALA A 293 -24.19 6.35 -12.28
CA ALA A 293 -25.59 5.95 -12.19
C ALA A 293 -26.27 6.12 -13.56
N PHE A 294 -25.97 7.22 -14.23
CA PHE A 294 -26.38 7.49 -15.60
C PHE A 294 -25.25 7.02 -16.53
N THR A 295 -25.56 6.03 -17.38
CA THR A 295 -24.59 5.37 -18.26
C THR A 295 -24.51 5.97 -19.65
N PHE A 296 -25.28 7.03 -19.93
CA PHE A 296 -25.28 7.81 -21.17
C PHE A 296 -24.31 9.00 -21.04
N MET A 297 -23.82 9.50 -22.15
CA MET A 297 -23.03 10.72 -22.18
C MET A 297 -23.91 11.93 -21.78
N GLU A 298 -23.32 12.94 -21.12
CA GLU A 298 -24.03 14.12 -20.68
C GLU A 298 -24.84 14.78 -21.80
N GLU A 299 -24.27 14.87 -23.01
CA GLU A 299 -24.93 15.47 -24.18
C GLU A 299 -26.24 14.77 -24.55
N GLN A 300 -26.34 13.47 -24.36
CA GLN A 300 -27.51 12.67 -24.67
C GLN A 300 -28.65 12.88 -23.68
N LEU A 301 -28.32 13.24 -22.44
CA LEU A 301 -29.26 13.41 -21.33
C LEU A 301 -29.56 14.89 -21.00
N ARG A 302 -29.08 15.85 -21.79
CA ARG A 302 -29.19 17.28 -21.47
C ARG A 302 -30.62 17.71 -21.11
N THR A 303 -31.62 17.25 -21.86
CA THR A 303 -33.03 17.55 -21.60
C THR A 303 -33.52 16.96 -20.26
N ASP A 304 -33.14 15.73 -19.98
CA ASP A 304 -33.55 15.03 -18.76
C ASP A 304 -32.85 15.65 -17.54
N LEU A 305 -31.58 16.01 -17.67
CA LEU A 305 -30.81 16.71 -16.63
C LEU A 305 -31.40 18.09 -16.32
N ASP A 306 -31.82 18.87 -17.34
CA ASP A 306 -32.48 20.16 -17.15
C ASP A 306 -33.85 20.02 -16.46
N GLN A 307 -34.57 18.92 -16.70
CA GLN A 307 -35.82 18.63 -16.02
C GLN A 307 -35.58 18.23 -14.55
N LEU A 308 -34.62 17.37 -14.31
CA LEU A 308 -34.22 16.95 -12.95
C LEU A 308 -33.72 18.15 -12.13
N ASP A 309 -32.88 19.01 -12.72
CA ASP A 309 -32.37 20.20 -12.04
C ASP A 309 -33.52 21.13 -11.61
N ARG A 310 -34.50 21.38 -12.48
CA ARG A 310 -35.70 22.14 -12.12
C ARG A 310 -36.50 21.49 -11.03
N TYR A 311 -36.78 20.18 -11.14
CA TYR A 311 -37.55 19.43 -10.16
C TYR A 311 -36.94 19.49 -8.76
N PHE A 312 -35.64 19.22 -8.65
CA PHE A 312 -34.96 19.24 -7.35
C PHE A 312 -34.82 20.67 -6.78
N LYS A 313 -34.58 21.66 -7.63
CA LYS A 313 -34.52 23.09 -7.22
C LYS A 313 -35.86 23.58 -6.67
N GLU A 314 -36.97 23.29 -7.32
CA GLU A 314 -38.31 23.65 -6.87
C GLU A 314 -38.66 23.07 -5.49
N ARG A 315 -38.11 21.93 -5.16
CA ARG A 315 -38.28 21.24 -3.86
C ARG A 315 -37.25 21.64 -2.81
N GLY A 316 -36.29 22.47 -3.15
CA GLY A 316 -35.18 22.85 -2.26
C GLY A 316 -34.24 21.68 -1.96
N GLN A 317 -34.20 20.69 -2.85
CA GLN A 317 -33.37 19.48 -2.75
C GLN A 317 -32.14 19.57 -3.66
N THR A 318 -31.13 18.77 -3.37
CA THR A 318 -29.91 18.63 -4.20
C THR A 318 -29.74 17.19 -4.67
N LEU A 319 -29.63 16.98 -5.98
CA LEU A 319 -29.26 15.68 -6.56
C LEU A 319 -27.78 15.65 -6.86
N VAL A 320 -27.09 14.62 -6.39
CA VAL A 320 -25.69 14.31 -6.71
C VAL A 320 -25.65 13.02 -7.49
N THR A 321 -25.14 13.05 -8.72
CA THR A 321 -25.05 11.86 -9.59
C THR A 321 -23.76 11.87 -10.40
N GLY A 322 -23.28 10.68 -10.79
CA GLY A 322 -22.16 10.51 -11.72
C GLY A 322 -22.68 10.26 -13.12
N ILE A 323 -22.10 10.93 -14.11
CA ILE A 323 -22.39 10.81 -15.54
C ILE A 323 -21.08 10.83 -16.34
N PRO A 324 -20.92 10.04 -17.42
CA PRO A 324 -19.82 10.19 -18.36
C PRO A 324 -19.89 11.52 -19.11
N ALA A 325 -18.71 12.18 -19.22
CA ALA A 325 -18.55 13.47 -19.94
C ALA A 325 -17.82 13.28 -21.27
#